data_d04ba6f8d627fec27bba3a42608bebae
#
_entry.id   d04ba6f8d627fec27bba3a42608bebae
#
_cell.length_a   1.000
_cell.length_b   1.000
_cell.length_c   1.000
_cell.angle_alpha   90.00
_cell.angle_beta   90.00
_cell.angle_gamma   90.00
#
_symmetry.space_group_name_H-M   'P 1'
#
loop_
_entity.id
_entity.type
_entity.pdbx_description
1 polymer ?
#
loop_
_entity_poly.entity_id
_entity_poly.type
_entity_poly.pdbx_seq_one_letter_code
_entity_poly.pdbx_strand_id
1 'polypeptide(L)'
;TGIWSAGELDKGLTYKLMLGNNLSQLGVNAAKLDGDLDTWSGRIQWQPTTGEFGPGGGWGDFEMHEQLATQLGLSATYSREDRQSQPGVDDVNNSQIRLSDGTRLFLPGAFATDGGIERATYQMVSADAALKYQGFELATGYYSRWVDTFKTQGEVPVDDLYDYGFELQTSYMFMPRTLQGYIASSKIFGEYGN
;
A
#
# COMPACT_ATOMS: atom_id res chain seq x y z
N THR A 1 13.43 -5.11 9.21
CA THR A 1 14.81 -4.80 8.76
C THR A 1 14.89 -4.99 7.26
N GLY A 2 15.64 -4.16 6.55
CA GLY A 2 15.74 -4.28 5.11
C GLY A 2 16.78 -3.34 4.50
N ILE A 3 16.95 -3.50 3.21
CA ILE A 3 17.80 -2.66 2.36
C ILE A 3 16.87 -1.88 1.44
N TRP A 4 17.13 -0.61 1.27
CA TRP A 4 16.36 0.22 0.36
C TRP A 4 17.28 1.06 -0.51
N SER A 5 16.79 1.40 -1.70
CA SER A 5 17.43 2.29 -2.66
C SER A 5 16.38 3.24 -3.22
N ALA A 6 16.77 4.48 -3.41
CA ALA A 6 15.94 5.48 -4.07
C ALA A 6 16.83 6.41 -4.87
N GLY A 7 16.33 6.91 -5.99
CA GLY A 7 17.07 7.80 -6.85
C GLY A 7 16.22 8.38 -7.97
N GLU A 8 16.84 9.22 -8.74
CA GLU A 8 16.31 9.79 -9.97
C GLU A 8 16.98 9.10 -11.16
N LEU A 9 16.16 8.60 -12.10
CA LEU A 9 16.61 7.95 -13.32
C LEU A 9 16.75 8.95 -14.47
N ASP A 10 15.86 9.95 -14.49
CA ASP A 10 15.83 11.05 -15.44
C ASP A 10 15.04 12.19 -14.81
N LYS A 11 15.06 13.38 -15.41
CA LYS A 11 14.37 14.55 -14.89
C LYS A 11 12.89 14.24 -14.63
N GLY A 12 12.50 14.32 -13.35
CA GLY A 12 11.15 14.00 -12.89
C GLY A 12 10.77 12.52 -12.90
N LEU A 13 11.72 11.61 -13.21
CA LEU A 13 11.52 10.17 -13.13
C LEU A 13 12.32 9.58 -11.96
N THR A 14 11.63 9.16 -10.91
CA THR A 14 12.26 8.64 -9.69
C THR A 14 11.87 7.20 -9.43
N TYR A 15 12.70 6.49 -8.67
CA TYR A 15 12.41 5.14 -8.20
C TYR A 15 12.65 5.01 -6.71
N LYS A 16 11.97 4.05 -6.10
CA LYS A 16 12.20 3.55 -4.74
C LYS A 16 12.10 2.03 -4.79
N LEU A 17 13.08 1.35 -4.20
CA LEU A 17 13.09 -0.11 -4.07
C LEU A 17 13.39 -0.47 -2.63
N MET A 18 12.80 -1.54 -2.15
CA MET A 18 13.03 -2.10 -0.83
C MET A 18 13.10 -3.63 -0.91
N LEU A 19 14.04 -4.20 -0.19
CA LEU A 19 14.11 -5.62 0.14
C LEU A 19 14.14 -5.74 1.66
N GLY A 20 13.22 -6.47 2.22
CA GLY A 20 13.04 -6.58 3.67
C GLY A 20 12.46 -7.92 4.08
N ASN A 21 12.18 -8.04 5.36
CA ASN A 21 11.73 -9.28 5.94
C ASN A 21 10.24 -9.31 6.34
N ASN A 22 9.48 -8.23 6.26
CA ASN A 22 8.04 -8.20 6.54
C ASN A 22 7.39 -6.94 5.96
N LEU A 23 6.09 -7.00 5.66
CA LEU A 23 5.28 -5.85 5.22
C LEU A 23 5.12 -4.80 6.32
N SER A 24 5.02 -5.22 7.57
CA SER A 24 4.81 -4.31 8.68
C SER A 24 5.71 -4.65 9.86
N GLN A 25 6.31 -3.62 10.44
CA GLN A 25 7.22 -3.73 11.58
C GLN A 25 6.78 -2.82 12.74
N LEU A 26 5.58 -2.29 12.71
CA LEU A 26 5.08 -1.37 13.72
C LEU A 26 5.01 -2.04 15.12
N GLY A 27 5.82 -1.53 16.02
CA GLY A 27 5.85 -1.99 17.41
C GLY A 27 6.66 -3.27 17.67
N VAL A 28 7.36 -3.81 16.66
CA VAL A 28 8.18 -5.01 16.80
C VAL A 28 9.65 -4.66 17.00
N ASN A 29 10.26 -5.27 17.99
CA ASN A 29 11.70 -5.15 18.20
C ASN A 29 12.45 -5.91 17.07
N ALA A 30 13.46 -5.29 16.48
CA ALA A 30 14.26 -5.85 15.39
C ALA A 30 14.87 -7.24 15.72
N ALA A 31 15.15 -7.53 16.97
CA ALA A 31 15.64 -8.85 17.41
C ALA A 31 14.59 -9.98 17.35
N LYS A 32 13.32 -9.63 17.15
CA LYS A 32 12.20 -10.58 17.05
C LYS A 32 11.61 -10.68 15.64
N LEU A 33 12.22 -10.05 14.66
CA LEU A 33 11.78 -10.10 13.28
C LEU A 33 12.22 -11.40 12.62
N ASP A 34 11.46 -11.83 11.62
CA ASP A 34 11.85 -12.90 10.72
C ASP A 34 13.23 -12.66 10.14
N GLY A 35 14.02 -13.73 10.02
CA GLY A 35 15.36 -13.67 9.44
C GLY A 35 15.38 -13.68 7.92
N ASP A 36 14.26 -14.01 7.28
CA ASP A 36 14.16 -14.16 5.83
C ASP A 36 13.91 -12.81 5.13
N LEU A 37 14.62 -12.58 4.04
CA LEU A 37 14.42 -11.39 3.19
C LEU A 37 13.47 -11.76 2.06
N ASP A 38 12.20 -11.92 2.39
CA ASP A 38 11.17 -12.41 1.48
C ASP A 38 10.12 -11.34 1.08
N THR A 39 10.33 -10.11 1.54
CA THR A 39 9.51 -8.95 1.16
C THR A 39 10.28 -8.04 0.22
N TRP A 40 9.72 -7.74 -0.94
CA TRP A 40 10.22 -6.70 -1.81
C TRP A 40 9.10 -5.76 -2.23
N SER A 41 9.45 -4.49 -2.39
CA SER A 41 8.55 -3.45 -2.83
C SER A 41 9.28 -2.48 -3.76
N GLY A 42 8.58 -2.02 -4.77
CA GLY A 42 9.12 -1.05 -5.72
C GLY A 42 8.08 -0.01 -6.12
N ARG A 43 8.55 1.20 -6.36
CA ARG A 43 7.77 2.30 -6.93
C ARG A 43 8.56 3.04 -7.99
N ILE A 44 7.92 3.34 -9.09
CA ILE A 44 8.36 4.31 -10.09
C ILE A 44 7.38 5.47 -10.08
N GLN A 45 7.89 6.67 -10.10
CA GLN A 45 7.11 7.91 -10.13
C GLN A 45 7.66 8.82 -11.23
N TRP A 46 6.77 9.32 -12.06
CA TRP A 46 7.11 10.18 -13.18
C TRP A 46 6.30 11.47 -13.17
N GLN A 47 6.98 12.59 -13.38
CA GLN A 47 6.42 13.95 -13.43
C GLN A 47 6.68 14.55 -14.83
N PRO A 48 5.86 14.15 -15.84
CA PRO A 48 6.18 14.37 -17.25
C PRO A 48 6.11 15.82 -17.71
N THR A 49 5.39 16.69 -17.02
CA THR A 49 5.16 18.06 -17.49
C THR A 49 6.22 19.04 -16.99
N THR A 50 6.21 19.35 -15.70
CA THR A 50 7.13 20.34 -15.10
C THR A 50 8.39 19.68 -14.55
N GLY A 51 8.39 18.38 -14.32
CA GLY A 51 9.46 17.65 -13.64
C GLY A 51 9.42 17.84 -12.11
N GLU A 52 8.33 18.41 -11.60
CA GLU A 52 8.08 18.60 -10.17
C GLU A 52 6.57 18.61 -9.90
N PHE A 53 6.17 18.34 -8.66
CA PHE A 53 4.75 18.27 -8.25
C PHE A 53 4.50 18.96 -6.91
N GLY A 54 5.51 19.65 -6.38
CA GLY A 54 5.48 20.28 -5.07
C GLY A 54 5.94 19.38 -3.94
N PRO A 55 6.20 19.94 -2.75
CA PRO A 55 6.80 19.24 -1.64
C PRO A 55 5.88 18.15 -1.10
N GLY A 56 6.39 16.94 -1.08
CA GLY A 56 5.82 15.84 -0.30
C GLY A 56 4.53 15.21 -0.81
N GLY A 57 4.07 15.53 -2.02
CA GLY A 57 2.82 14.97 -2.54
C GLY A 57 1.59 15.32 -1.68
N GLY A 58 1.63 16.46 -1.00
CA GLY A 58 0.54 16.93 -0.14
C GLY A 58 -0.75 17.20 -0.91
N TRP A 59 -1.83 17.11 -0.19
CA TRP A 59 -3.18 17.35 -0.67
C TRP A 59 -3.35 18.83 -1.02
N GLY A 60 -3.55 19.12 -2.29
CA GLY A 60 -3.80 20.46 -2.75
C GLY A 60 -2.62 21.13 -3.46
N ASP A 61 -2.95 22.06 -4.32
CA ASP A 61 -1.99 22.89 -5.05
C ASP A 61 -1.66 24.17 -4.25
N PHE A 62 -0.88 24.00 -3.17
CA PHE A 62 -0.47 25.11 -2.29
C PHE A 62 0.53 26.05 -2.94
N GLU A 63 1.25 25.60 -3.95
CA GLU A 63 2.21 26.36 -4.71
C GLU A 63 1.56 27.22 -5.79
N MET A 64 0.27 26.98 -6.08
CA MET A 64 -0.48 27.67 -7.14
C MET A 64 0.22 27.56 -8.50
N HIS A 65 0.51 26.30 -8.92
CA HIS A 65 1.24 26.02 -10.14
C HIS A 65 0.73 26.81 -11.34
N GLU A 66 1.55 27.64 -11.93
CA GLU A 66 1.21 28.43 -13.13
C GLU A 66 1.16 27.58 -14.40
N GLN A 67 1.85 26.46 -14.41
CA GLN A 67 1.85 25.47 -15.47
C GLN A 67 1.25 24.17 -14.95
N LEU A 68 0.62 23.40 -15.84
CA LEU A 68 0.07 22.11 -15.47
C LEU A 68 1.18 21.17 -14.97
N ALA A 69 1.17 20.84 -13.70
CA ALA A 69 2.03 19.82 -13.11
C ALA A 69 1.28 18.49 -13.06
N THR A 70 1.93 17.41 -13.50
CA THR A 70 1.34 16.06 -13.50
C THR A 70 2.28 15.06 -12.87
N GLN A 71 1.71 14.06 -12.21
CA GLN A 71 2.43 12.95 -11.60
C GLN A 71 1.74 11.64 -11.93
N LEU A 72 2.53 10.63 -12.31
CA LEU A 72 2.10 9.26 -12.50
C LEU A 72 2.94 8.36 -11.60
N GLY A 73 2.31 7.39 -10.96
CA GLY A 73 2.98 6.43 -10.10
C GLY A 73 2.56 5.00 -10.39
N LEU A 74 3.51 4.08 -10.29
CA LEU A 74 3.28 2.63 -10.35
C LEU A 74 4.07 1.98 -9.22
N SER A 75 3.40 1.13 -8.44
CA SER A 75 4.04 0.40 -7.35
C SER A 75 3.69 -1.08 -7.41
N ALA A 76 4.62 -1.91 -6.96
CA ALA A 76 4.40 -3.33 -6.77
C ALA A 76 5.04 -3.79 -5.46
N THR A 77 4.37 -4.72 -4.78
CA THR A 77 4.85 -5.31 -3.53
C THR A 77 4.58 -6.82 -3.57
N TYR A 78 5.56 -7.58 -3.12
CA TYR A 78 5.45 -9.01 -2.87
C TYR A 78 5.99 -9.30 -1.49
N SER A 79 5.31 -10.17 -0.73
CA SER A 79 5.80 -10.64 0.55
C SER A 79 5.28 -12.03 0.86
N ARG A 80 6.06 -12.79 1.62
CA ARG A 80 5.58 -13.98 2.32
C ARG A 80 5.39 -13.61 3.77
N GLU A 81 4.17 -13.68 4.22
CA GLU A 81 3.81 -13.31 5.58
C GLU A 81 3.36 -14.53 6.35
N ASP A 82 3.74 -14.61 7.60
CA ASP A 82 3.25 -15.64 8.49
C ASP A 82 2.41 -15.06 9.63
N ARG A 83 1.80 -15.99 10.36
CA ARG A 83 0.97 -15.71 11.54
C ARG A 83 1.76 -15.03 12.65
N GLN A 84 3.06 -15.27 12.72
CA GLN A 84 3.92 -14.82 13.81
C GLN A 84 4.85 -13.72 13.32
N SER A 85 4.43 -12.48 13.41
CA SER A 85 5.32 -11.33 13.21
C SER A 85 6.34 -11.15 14.35
N GLN A 86 6.24 -11.96 15.41
CA GLN A 86 7.13 -11.93 16.57
C GLN A 86 7.47 -13.37 17.00
N PRO A 87 8.63 -13.91 16.64
CA PRO A 87 9.07 -15.21 17.07
C PRO A 87 9.04 -15.37 18.61
N GLY A 88 8.46 -16.47 19.11
CA GLY A 88 8.40 -16.80 20.53
C GLY A 88 7.23 -16.17 21.30
N VAL A 89 6.21 -15.70 20.61
CA VAL A 89 4.94 -15.27 21.21
C VAL A 89 3.83 -16.22 20.76
N ASP A 90 3.03 -16.73 21.69
CA ASP A 90 1.96 -17.68 21.42
C ASP A 90 0.72 -17.01 20.77
N ASP A 91 0.61 -15.70 20.87
CA ASP A 91 -0.49 -14.93 20.29
C ASP A 91 -0.28 -14.61 18.82
N VAL A 92 -1.40 -14.53 18.08
CA VAL A 92 -1.46 -14.06 16.70
C VAL A 92 -1.19 -12.57 16.67
N ASN A 93 0.05 -12.22 16.39
CA ASN A 93 0.48 -10.84 16.46
C ASN A 93 0.49 -10.09 15.12
N ASN A 94 0.35 -10.80 14.00
CA ASN A 94 0.21 -10.15 12.70
C ASN A 94 -1.22 -9.62 12.50
N SER A 95 -1.56 -8.60 13.29
CA SER A 95 -2.85 -7.92 13.22
C SER A 95 -2.91 -6.84 12.15
N GLN A 96 -1.83 -6.64 11.43
CA GLN A 96 -1.70 -5.58 10.43
C GLN A 96 -2.33 -5.99 9.10
N ILE A 97 -2.28 -7.28 8.76
CA ILE A 97 -2.88 -7.78 7.53
C ILE A 97 -4.36 -8.05 7.76
N ARG A 98 -5.16 -7.21 7.11
CA ARG A 98 -6.62 -7.30 7.17
C ARG A 98 -7.20 -7.39 5.78
N LEU A 99 -8.34 -8.05 5.69
CA LEU A 99 -9.18 -8.09 4.50
C LEU A 99 -9.97 -6.80 4.33
N SER A 100 -10.64 -6.66 3.21
CA SER A 100 -11.47 -5.49 2.88
C SER A 100 -12.62 -5.25 3.87
N ASP A 101 -13.09 -6.29 4.54
CA ASP A 101 -14.12 -6.24 5.59
C ASP A 101 -13.55 -5.99 7.00
N GLY A 102 -12.21 -5.87 7.12
CA GLY A 102 -11.50 -5.67 8.37
C GLY A 102 -11.12 -6.96 9.12
N THR A 103 -11.49 -8.14 8.61
CA THR A 103 -11.10 -9.43 9.17
C THR A 103 -9.59 -9.58 9.19
N ARG A 104 -9.03 -10.08 10.28
CA ARG A 104 -7.59 -10.35 10.40
C ARG A 104 -7.25 -11.65 9.71
N LEU A 105 -6.36 -11.62 8.71
CA LEU A 105 -6.02 -12.79 7.90
C LEU A 105 -5.54 -13.99 8.75
N PHE A 106 -4.67 -13.74 9.72
CA PHE A 106 -4.03 -14.79 10.53
C PHE A 106 -4.75 -15.08 11.86
N LEU A 107 -5.97 -14.56 12.06
CA LEU A 107 -6.73 -14.85 13.27
C LEU A 107 -7.24 -16.29 13.24
N PRO A 108 -6.91 -17.15 14.23
CA PRO A 108 -7.52 -18.49 14.34
C PRO A 108 -9.03 -18.39 14.40
N GLY A 109 -9.71 -19.26 13.66
CA GLY A 109 -11.17 -19.24 13.59
C GLY A 109 -11.81 -18.18 12.70
N ALA A 110 -11.00 -17.34 12.02
CA ALA A 110 -11.55 -16.28 11.13
C ALA A 110 -12.28 -16.86 9.91
N PHE A 111 -11.82 -18.00 9.39
CA PHE A 111 -12.38 -18.65 8.20
C PHE A 111 -13.05 -20.00 8.49
N ALA A 112 -12.65 -20.67 9.57
CA ALA A 112 -13.22 -21.94 10.00
C ALA A 112 -13.03 -22.13 11.51
N THR A 113 -13.97 -22.76 12.20
CA THR A 113 -14.00 -22.89 13.67
C THR A 113 -12.72 -23.51 14.25
N ASP A 114 -12.16 -24.52 13.55
CA ASP A 114 -10.98 -25.26 13.99
C ASP A 114 -9.79 -25.07 13.04
N GLY A 115 -9.80 -24.00 12.24
CA GLY A 115 -8.79 -23.73 11.22
C GLY A 115 -8.24 -22.31 11.26
N GLY A 116 -7.11 -22.12 10.62
CA GLY A 116 -6.50 -20.80 10.47
C GLY A 116 -5.38 -20.82 9.44
N ILE A 117 -5.09 -19.66 8.89
CA ILE A 117 -3.98 -19.44 7.98
C ILE A 117 -2.72 -19.20 8.81
N GLU A 118 -1.66 -19.98 8.57
CA GLU A 118 -0.36 -19.84 9.23
C GLU A 118 0.62 -19.02 8.38
N ARG A 119 0.54 -19.16 7.06
CA ARG A 119 1.40 -18.44 6.11
C ARG A 119 0.61 -18.16 4.84
N ALA A 120 0.89 -17.03 4.21
CA ALA A 120 0.30 -16.60 2.95
C ALA A 120 1.31 -15.84 2.10
N THR A 121 1.14 -15.88 0.79
CA THR A 121 1.84 -15.00 -0.14
C THR A 121 0.96 -13.79 -0.40
N TYR A 122 1.55 -12.62 -0.30
CA TYR A 122 0.92 -11.33 -0.47
C TYR A 122 1.50 -10.63 -1.70
N GLN A 123 0.63 -10.24 -2.62
CA GLN A 123 1.01 -9.52 -3.83
C GLN A 123 0.11 -8.29 -3.97
N MET A 124 0.69 -7.14 -4.24
CA MET A 124 -0.06 -5.91 -4.45
C MET A 124 0.55 -5.10 -5.59
N VAL A 125 -0.31 -4.53 -6.41
CA VAL A 125 0.04 -3.51 -7.39
C VAL A 125 -0.84 -2.29 -7.20
N SER A 126 -0.29 -1.12 -7.45
CA SER A 126 -1.06 0.13 -7.47
C SER A 126 -0.57 1.06 -8.55
N ALA A 127 -1.51 1.81 -9.12
CA ALA A 127 -1.25 2.88 -10.05
C ALA A 127 -1.93 4.15 -9.56
N ASP A 128 -1.24 5.27 -9.63
CA ASP A 128 -1.77 6.57 -9.25
C ASP A 128 -1.44 7.65 -10.29
N ALA A 129 -2.33 8.61 -10.39
CA ALA A 129 -2.17 9.77 -11.24
C ALA A 129 -2.69 11.02 -10.52
N ALA A 130 -1.99 12.13 -10.71
CA ALA A 130 -2.42 13.40 -10.16
C ALA A 130 -2.04 14.57 -11.07
N LEU A 131 -2.78 15.66 -10.96
CA LEU A 131 -2.50 16.92 -11.64
C LEU A 131 -2.74 18.11 -10.71
N LYS A 132 -1.96 19.17 -10.93
CA LYS A 132 -2.10 20.45 -10.23
C LYS A 132 -2.04 21.60 -11.24
N TYR A 133 -2.91 22.58 -11.05
CA TYR A 133 -2.95 23.78 -11.89
C TYR A 133 -3.73 24.91 -11.20
N GLN A 134 -3.10 26.05 -10.99
CA GLN A 134 -3.70 27.29 -10.47
C GLN A 134 -4.58 27.09 -9.20
N GLY A 135 -4.06 26.35 -8.25
CA GLY A 135 -4.75 26.03 -7.00
C GLY A 135 -5.68 24.82 -7.07
N PHE A 136 -5.93 24.28 -8.26
CA PHE A 136 -6.72 23.06 -8.43
C PHE A 136 -5.82 21.82 -8.37
N GLU A 137 -6.28 20.79 -7.69
CA GLU A 137 -5.68 19.46 -7.69
C GLU A 137 -6.75 18.40 -7.96
N LEU A 138 -6.38 17.42 -8.77
CA LEU A 138 -7.10 16.17 -8.94
C LEU A 138 -6.11 15.02 -8.79
N ALA A 139 -6.43 14.06 -7.92
CA ALA A 139 -5.65 12.86 -7.72
C ALA A 139 -6.54 11.62 -7.74
N THR A 140 -6.05 10.54 -8.31
CA THR A 140 -6.73 9.25 -8.35
C THR A 140 -5.74 8.13 -8.14
N GLY A 141 -6.19 7.04 -7.53
CA GLY A 141 -5.42 5.83 -7.33
C GLY A 141 -6.27 4.59 -7.56
N TYR A 142 -5.63 3.56 -8.06
CA TYR A 142 -6.16 2.20 -8.16
C TYR A 142 -5.18 1.23 -7.53
N TYR A 143 -5.67 0.23 -6.82
CA TYR A 143 -4.86 -0.83 -6.23
C TYR A 143 -5.58 -2.18 -6.34
N SER A 144 -4.76 -3.22 -6.46
CA SER A 144 -5.19 -4.62 -6.44
C SER A 144 -4.28 -5.40 -5.52
N ARG A 145 -4.86 -6.31 -4.76
CA ARG A 145 -4.15 -7.17 -3.82
C ARG A 145 -4.64 -8.61 -3.99
N TRP A 146 -3.69 -9.53 -4.12
CA TRP A 146 -3.90 -10.97 -4.09
C TRP A 146 -3.21 -11.53 -2.86
N VAL A 147 -3.87 -12.43 -2.17
CA VAL A 147 -3.32 -13.19 -1.06
C VAL A 147 -3.64 -14.66 -1.31
N ASP A 148 -2.60 -15.45 -1.52
CA ASP A 148 -2.73 -16.84 -1.95
C ASP A 148 -1.66 -17.74 -1.30
N THR A 149 -1.53 -18.97 -1.80
CA THR A 149 -0.52 -19.95 -1.37
C THR A 149 -0.56 -20.19 0.14
N PHE A 150 -1.77 -20.42 0.65
CA PHE A 150 -1.99 -20.57 2.08
C PHE A 150 -1.34 -21.86 2.61
N LYS A 151 -0.59 -21.73 3.72
CA LYS A 151 -0.34 -22.81 4.63
C LYS A 151 -1.35 -22.72 5.77
N THR A 152 -2.17 -23.74 5.95
CA THR A 152 -3.27 -23.74 6.90
C THR A 152 -3.07 -24.75 8.01
N GLN A 153 -3.67 -24.46 9.17
CA GLN A 153 -3.92 -25.41 10.23
C GLN A 153 -5.41 -25.78 10.15
N GLY A 154 -5.72 -27.05 9.90
CA GLY A 154 -7.09 -27.48 9.63
C GLY A 154 -7.59 -27.12 8.23
N GLU A 155 -8.85 -27.41 7.97
CA GLU A 155 -9.51 -27.04 6.71
C GLU A 155 -9.93 -25.57 6.75
N VAL A 156 -9.51 -24.82 5.74
CA VAL A 156 -9.91 -23.44 5.51
C VAL A 156 -10.61 -23.39 4.15
N PRO A 157 -11.88 -22.93 4.07
CA PRO A 157 -12.68 -23.00 2.85
C PRO A 157 -12.37 -21.89 1.84
N VAL A 158 -11.13 -21.36 1.84
CA VAL A 158 -10.69 -20.31 0.93
C VAL A 158 -9.29 -20.66 0.44
N ASP A 159 -9.07 -20.63 -0.87
CA ASP A 159 -7.80 -20.91 -1.50
C ASP A 159 -7.03 -19.62 -1.86
N ASP A 160 -7.75 -18.55 -2.14
CA ASP A 160 -7.20 -17.23 -2.44
C ASP A 160 -8.15 -16.11 -2.03
N LEU A 161 -7.60 -14.91 -1.94
CA LEU A 161 -8.31 -13.68 -1.61
C LEU A 161 -7.89 -12.58 -2.59
N TYR A 162 -8.85 -11.86 -3.12
CA TYR A 162 -8.61 -10.75 -4.02
C TYR A 162 -9.32 -9.49 -3.55
N ASP A 163 -8.57 -8.44 -3.34
CA ASP A 163 -9.11 -7.12 -3.04
C ASP A 163 -8.66 -6.12 -4.10
N TYR A 164 -9.53 -5.20 -4.44
CA TYR A 164 -9.19 -4.06 -5.27
C TYR A 164 -9.94 -2.82 -4.83
N GLY A 165 -9.45 -1.68 -5.19
CA GLY A 165 -10.10 -0.44 -4.84
C GLY A 165 -9.58 0.74 -5.64
N PHE A 166 -10.29 1.83 -5.51
CA PHE A 166 -9.90 3.10 -6.11
C PHE A 166 -10.17 4.24 -5.14
N GLU A 167 -9.46 5.30 -5.34
CA GLU A 167 -9.70 6.58 -4.68
C GLU A 167 -9.72 7.72 -5.70
N LEU A 168 -10.49 8.73 -5.40
CA LEU A 168 -10.57 9.96 -6.15
C LEU A 168 -10.59 11.13 -5.17
N GLN A 169 -9.77 12.11 -5.43
CA GLN A 169 -9.63 13.27 -4.58
C GLN A 169 -9.53 14.51 -5.44
N THR A 170 -10.14 15.58 -4.99
CA THR A 170 -10.03 16.88 -5.64
C THR A 170 -10.01 17.99 -4.59
N SER A 171 -9.26 19.02 -4.87
CA SER A 171 -9.20 20.21 -4.02
C SER A 171 -9.05 21.47 -4.84
N TYR A 172 -9.47 22.57 -4.27
CA TYR A 172 -9.25 23.88 -4.82
C TYR A 172 -8.86 24.89 -3.74
N MET A 173 -7.80 25.63 -4.00
CA MET A 173 -7.27 26.65 -3.13
C MET A 173 -7.93 28.00 -3.48
N PHE A 174 -8.90 28.44 -2.68
CA PHE A 174 -9.61 29.70 -2.89
C PHE A 174 -8.75 30.93 -2.58
N MET A 175 -7.88 30.79 -1.59
CA MET A 175 -6.91 31.81 -1.20
C MET A 175 -5.55 31.14 -1.01
N PRO A 176 -4.49 31.60 -1.71
CA PRO A 176 -3.18 31.00 -1.63
C PRO A 176 -2.75 30.75 -0.18
N ARG A 177 -2.44 29.49 0.15
CA ARG A 177 -1.97 29.03 1.47
C ARG A 177 -2.90 29.33 2.67
N THR A 178 -4.17 29.71 2.43
CA THR A 178 -5.08 30.14 3.49
C THR A 178 -6.36 29.34 3.55
N LEU A 179 -7.06 29.13 2.42
CA LEU A 179 -8.36 28.46 2.39
C LEU A 179 -8.41 27.46 1.23
N GLN A 180 -8.70 26.21 1.57
CA GLN A 180 -8.85 25.10 0.63
C GLN A 180 -10.21 24.42 0.82
N GLY A 181 -10.90 24.13 -0.27
CA GLY A 181 -11.99 23.17 -0.30
C GLY A 181 -11.47 21.80 -0.75
N TYR A 182 -11.96 20.72 -0.14
CA TYR A 182 -11.47 19.38 -0.38
C TYR A 182 -12.62 18.37 -0.41
N ILE A 183 -12.59 17.44 -1.38
CA ILE A 183 -13.51 16.32 -1.49
C ILE A 183 -12.70 15.06 -1.81
N ALA A 184 -12.93 13.99 -1.06
CA ALA A 184 -12.35 12.68 -1.34
C ALA A 184 -13.42 11.60 -1.29
N SER A 185 -13.27 10.59 -2.12
CA SER A 185 -14.06 9.37 -2.10
C SER A 185 -13.18 8.17 -2.38
N SER A 186 -13.39 7.09 -1.63
CA SER A 186 -12.71 5.81 -1.85
C SER A 186 -13.70 4.67 -1.77
N LYS A 187 -13.43 3.59 -2.48
CA LYS A 187 -14.20 2.36 -2.42
C LYS A 187 -13.30 1.15 -2.54
N ILE A 188 -13.51 0.17 -1.68
CA ILE A 188 -12.79 -1.10 -1.63
C ILE A 188 -13.78 -2.23 -1.93
N PHE A 189 -13.34 -3.20 -2.69
CA PHE A 189 -14.06 -4.42 -3.02
C PHE A 189 -13.20 -5.61 -2.61
N GLY A 190 -13.82 -6.70 -2.15
CA GLY A 190 -13.16 -7.95 -1.83
C GLY A 190 -13.90 -9.12 -2.46
N GLU A 191 -13.13 -10.07 -2.99
CA GLU A 191 -13.61 -11.33 -3.54
C GLU A 191 -12.81 -12.45 -2.89
N TYR A 192 -13.50 -13.55 -2.54
CA TYR A 192 -12.90 -14.74 -1.94
C TYR A 192 -13.03 -15.89 -2.93
N GLY A 193 -11.92 -16.46 -3.35
CA GLY A 193 -11.88 -17.67 -4.17
C GLY A 193 -12.20 -18.91 -3.34
N ASN A 194 -12.86 -19.88 -3.95
CA ASN A 194 -13.16 -21.21 -3.38
C ASN A 194 -12.36 -22.26 -4.13
#